data_93eb2793fc780b4f2d182303b4014c26
#
_entry.id   93eb2793fc780b4f2d182303b4014c26
#
_cell.length_a   1.000
_cell.length_b   1.000
_cell.length_c   1.000
_cell.angle_alpha   90.00
_cell.angle_beta   90.00
_cell.angle_gamma   90.00
#
_symmetry.space_group_name_H-M   'P 1'
#
loop_
_entity.id
_entity.type
_entity.pdbx_description
1 polymer ?
#
loop_
_entity_poly.entity_id
_entity_poly.type
_entity_poly.pdbx_seq_one_letter_code
_entity_poly.pdbx_strand_id
1 'polypeptide(L)'
;MTEHVPPVTQTSAGTGPHRQADDADVIVVGAGPAGSTTAYYLAQAGLDVLMLEKSTFPREKVCGDGLTPRGVRALVAMGISVSEQDGWVRNKGLRIIGAGQRLELPWPELSSYPGYGLVRPRTDLDQMLARRAQQAGARLLEGITVTGPVLDERTGRITGVVSKEADGERTYRARVIVAADGNSSRLSVAMGLLKRDDRPLGVAVRTYYQSPRHDDDYLESWLDLWDGDRLLPGYGWIFGMGDGTSNVGLGLLNTSAAFGHTDYHALLRKWLAGMPAEWGFTEENRTQPIRGAALPMGFNRTPHYHRGLLLVGDAGGMVNPFNGEGIAYAMESGEILARTIVQALARARRSETERVLAGYPRALADAYGGYYAVGRTFVKAIGQPALMRFATKHAMTRPALMRFALKMLANLTDPGGDATDRLVNGLSKLAPNPE
;
A
#
# COMPACT_ATOMS: atom_id res chain seq x y z
N MET A 1 -44.80 -17.22 36.67
CA MET A 1 -45.39 -16.69 35.42
C MET A 1 -44.26 -16.54 34.42
N THR A 2 -44.14 -17.54 33.57
CA THR A 2 -43.12 -17.58 32.50
C THR A 2 -43.76 -17.04 31.24
N GLU A 3 -43.31 -15.85 30.80
CA GLU A 3 -43.77 -15.26 29.55
C GLU A 3 -43.19 -16.02 28.34
N HIS A 4 -44.12 -16.49 27.54
CA HIS A 4 -43.86 -17.24 26.31
C HIS A 4 -43.57 -16.21 25.18
N VAL A 5 -42.33 -16.14 24.68
CA VAL A 5 -41.94 -15.35 23.48
C VAL A 5 -42.29 -16.18 22.24
N PRO A 6 -43.12 -15.67 21.31
CA PRO A 6 -43.45 -16.41 20.09
C PRO A 6 -42.24 -16.46 19.13
N PRO A 7 -42.11 -17.51 18.30
CA PRO A 7 -41.01 -17.66 17.36
C PRO A 7 -41.10 -16.61 16.22
N VAL A 8 -39.97 -15.96 15.92
CA VAL A 8 -39.83 -15.06 14.79
C VAL A 8 -39.97 -15.87 13.51
N THR A 9 -41.02 -15.62 12.76
CA THR A 9 -41.24 -16.17 11.42
C THR A 9 -40.11 -15.68 10.49
N GLN A 10 -39.29 -16.61 10.01
CA GLN A 10 -38.37 -16.35 8.90
C GLN A 10 -39.19 -16.02 7.64
N THR A 11 -39.18 -14.76 7.22
CA THR A 11 -39.67 -14.36 5.92
C THR A 11 -38.74 -14.95 4.86
N SER A 12 -39.27 -15.84 4.05
CA SER A 12 -38.62 -16.40 2.87
C SER A 12 -38.09 -15.29 1.99
N ALA A 13 -36.77 -15.27 1.78
CA ALA A 13 -36.11 -14.41 0.80
C ALA A 13 -36.71 -14.71 -0.59
N GLY A 14 -37.29 -13.68 -1.22
CA GLY A 14 -37.83 -13.77 -2.56
C GLY A 14 -36.77 -14.26 -3.55
N THR A 15 -37.12 -15.24 -4.36
CA THR A 15 -36.35 -15.75 -5.48
C THR A 15 -36.20 -14.67 -6.54
N GLY A 16 -35.17 -13.83 -6.39
CA GLY A 16 -34.66 -13.01 -7.49
C GLY A 16 -34.05 -13.91 -8.59
N PRO A 17 -33.83 -13.41 -9.81
CA PRO A 17 -33.29 -14.20 -10.90
C PRO A 17 -32.02 -14.95 -10.41
N HIS A 18 -31.90 -16.24 -10.75
CA HIS A 18 -30.79 -17.09 -10.33
C HIS A 18 -29.46 -16.40 -10.66
N ARG A 19 -28.76 -15.96 -9.61
CA ARG A 19 -27.38 -15.46 -9.73
C ARG A 19 -26.51 -16.62 -10.21
N GLN A 20 -25.77 -16.42 -11.28
CA GLN A 20 -24.75 -17.39 -11.70
C GLN A 20 -23.62 -17.40 -10.67
N ALA A 21 -22.92 -18.52 -10.55
CA ALA A 21 -21.80 -18.65 -9.60
C ALA A 21 -20.70 -17.58 -9.83
N ASP A 22 -20.66 -17.01 -11.03
CA ASP A 22 -19.72 -16.00 -11.47
C ASP A 22 -20.17 -14.55 -11.21
N ASP A 23 -21.39 -14.35 -10.70
CA ASP A 23 -21.93 -13.03 -10.38
C ASP A 23 -21.64 -12.67 -8.91
N ALA A 24 -21.44 -11.36 -8.65
CA ALA A 24 -21.22 -10.80 -7.32
C ALA A 24 -21.87 -9.41 -7.19
N ASP A 25 -21.97 -8.85 -5.98
CA ASP A 25 -22.23 -7.43 -5.81
C ASP A 25 -21.02 -6.60 -6.21
N VAL A 26 -19.84 -7.08 -5.79
CA VAL A 26 -18.55 -6.42 -6.05
C VAL A 26 -17.52 -7.46 -6.50
N ILE A 27 -16.83 -7.18 -7.60
CA ILE A 27 -15.61 -7.89 -8.00
C ILE A 27 -14.40 -7.04 -7.61
N VAL A 28 -13.44 -7.65 -6.90
CA VAL A 28 -12.16 -7.06 -6.55
C VAL A 28 -11.06 -7.79 -7.32
N VAL A 29 -10.38 -7.08 -8.21
CA VAL A 29 -9.29 -7.64 -9.03
C VAL A 29 -7.96 -7.42 -8.32
N GLY A 30 -7.37 -8.49 -7.82
CA GLY A 30 -6.15 -8.52 -7.01
C GLY A 30 -6.43 -8.69 -5.52
N ALA A 31 -5.76 -9.66 -4.89
CA ALA A 31 -5.87 -9.97 -3.46
C ALA A 31 -4.60 -9.59 -2.68
N GLY A 32 -3.97 -8.45 -3.03
CA GLY A 32 -2.95 -7.78 -2.20
C GLY A 32 -3.58 -6.98 -1.05
N PRO A 33 -2.80 -6.21 -0.28
CA PRO A 33 -3.30 -5.48 0.90
C PRO A 33 -4.53 -4.62 0.62
N ALA A 34 -4.56 -3.88 -0.50
CA ALA A 34 -5.71 -3.05 -0.87
C ALA A 34 -6.97 -3.88 -1.16
N GLY A 35 -6.84 -4.91 -2.01
CA GLY A 35 -7.97 -5.74 -2.42
C GLY A 35 -8.52 -6.58 -1.28
N SER A 36 -7.65 -7.21 -0.50
CA SER A 36 -8.06 -8.03 0.65
C SER A 36 -8.73 -7.18 1.73
N THR A 37 -8.22 -5.97 2.02
CA THR A 37 -8.86 -5.08 3.00
C THR A 37 -10.21 -4.57 2.50
N THR A 38 -10.29 -4.18 1.21
CA THR A 38 -11.57 -3.78 0.60
C THR A 38 -12.60 -4.91 0.71
N ALA A 39 -12.21 -6.12 0.31
CA ALA A 39 -13.10 -7.30 0.34
C ALA A 39 -13.52 -7.67 1.76
N TYR A 40 -12.60 -7.57 2.74
CA TYR A 40 -12.90 -7.80 4.15
C TYR A 40 -14.04 -6.90 4.64
N TYR A 41 -13.92 -5.59 4.47
CA TYR A 41 -14.93 -4.66 4.96
C TYR A 41 -16.26 -4.73 4.18
N LEU A 42 -16.22 -5.04 2.88
CA LEU A 42 -17.43 -5.27 2.08
C LEU A 42 -18.18 -6.53 2.53
N ALA A 43 -17.45 -7.64 2.73
CA ALA A 43 -18.04 -8.89 3.21
C ALA A 43 -18.60 -8.76 4.63
N GLN A 44 -17.91 -8.04 5.53
CA GLN A 44 -18.40 -7.70 6.87
C GLN A 44 -19.71 -6.88 6.82
N ALA A 45 -19.89 -6.08 5.78
CA ALA A 45 -21.15 -5.33 5.54
C ALA A 45 -22.25 -6.18 4.86
N GLY A 46 -22.03 -7.49 4.67
CA GLY A 46 -23.01 -8.43 4.12
C GLY A 46 -23.12 -8.42 2.59
N LEU A 47 -22.16 -7.82 1.86
CA LEU A 47 -22.14 -7.86 0.40
C LEU A 47 -21.51 -9.16 -0.12
N ASP A 48 -22.02 -9.65 -1.24
CA ASP A 48 -21.39 -10.76 -1.99
C ASP A 48 -20.18 -10.23 -2.75
N VAL A 49 -18.97 -10.60 -2.30
CA VAL A 49 -17.69 -10.12 -2.83
C VAL A 49 -16.91 -11.27 -3.46
N LEU A 50 -16.48 -11.07 -4.70
CA LEU A 50 -15.61 -11.99 -5.42
C LEU A 50 -14.23 -11.36 -5.64
N MET A 51 -13.19 -11.93 -5.02
CA MET A 51 -11.79 -11.58 -5.28
C MET A 51 -11.21 -12.48 -6.38
N LEU A 52 -10.54 -11.88 -7.36
CA LEU A 52 -9.83 -12.58 -8.43
C LEU A 52 -8.32 -12.29 -8.32
N GLU A 53 -7.52 -13.29 -7.97
CA GLU A 53 -6.06 -13.17 -7.84
C GLU A 53 -5.37 -14.02 -8.92
N LYS A 54 -4.42 -13.42 -9.65
CA LYS A 54 -3.71 -14.09 -10.74
C LYS A 54 -2.74 -15.18 -10.29
N SER A 55 -2.26 -15.10 -9.05
CA SER A 55 -1.32 -16.05 -8.47
C SER A 55 -2.01 -16.93 -7.44
N THR A 56 -1.39 -18.05 -7.12
CA THR A 56 -1.71 -18.86 -5.93
C THR A 56 -0.87 -18.40 -4.74
N PHE A 57 -1.46 -18.37 -3.54
CA PHE A 57 -0.73 -18.09 -2.32
C PHE A 57 0.02 -19.33 -1.78
N PRO A 58 1.18 -19.16 -1.13
CA PRO A 58 1.89 -17.90 -0.91
C PRO A 58 2.53 -17.38 -2.20
N ARG A 59 2.56 -16.04 -2.39
CA ARG A 59 3.13 -15.43 -3.59
C ARG A 59 4.07 -14.28 -3.27
N GLU A 60 5.08 -14.13 -4.13
CA GLU A 60 6.10 -13.09 -4.01
C GLU A 60 5.57 -11.71 -4.42
N LYS A 61 5.99 -10.69 -3.68
CA LYS A 61 5.80 -9.28 -4.04
C LYS A 61 7.01 -8.46 -3.57
N VAL A 62 7.62 -7.70 -4.45
CA VAL A 62 8.75 -6.83 -4.11
C VAL A 62 8.32 -5.78 -3.09
N CYS A 63 8.98 -5.77 -1.92
CA CYS A 63 8.68 -4.90 -0.77
C CYS A 63 9.87 -4.93 0.20
N GLY A 64 9.99 -3.91 1.05
CA GLY A 64 10.86 -3.94 2.23
C GLY A 64 10.28 -4.73 3.42
N ASP A 65 9.01 -5.16 3.35
CA ASP A 65 8.29 -5.95 4.35
C ASP A 65 8.08 -5.25 5.71
N GLY A 66 8.58 -4.02 5.87
CA GLY A 66 8.39 -3.21 7.06
C GLY A 66 7.02 -2.51 7.08
N LEU A 67 6.43 -2.45 8.26
CA LEU A 67 5.18 -1.77 8.57
C LEU A 67 5.43 -0.71 9.63
N THR A 68 4.97 0.50 9.37
CA THR A 68 4.92 1.57 10.37
C THR A 68 3.75 1.34 11.35
N PRO A 69 3.67 2.06 12.46
CA PRO A 69 2.51 2.04 13.37
C PRO A 69 1.16 2.20 12.66
N ARG A 70 1.13 2.93 11.54
CA ARG A 70 -0.07 3.09 10.70
C ARG A 70 -0.54 1.77 10.11
N GLY A 71 0.37 0.96 9.56
CA GLY A 71 0.07 -0.38 9.05
C GLY A 71 -0.38 -1.33 10.16
N VAL A 72 0.26 -1.25 11.32
CA VAL A 72 -0.13 -2.06 12.50
C VAL A 72 -1.56 -1.75 12.94
N ARG A 73 -1.93 -0.48 13.02
CA ARG A 73 -3.31 -0.07 13.33
C ARG A 73 -4.32 -0.68 12.35
N ALA A 74 -4.02 -0.67 11.06
CA ALA A 74 -4.90 -1.23 10.05
C ALA A 74 -5.08 -2.75 10.20
N LEU A 75 -4.02 -3.50 10.54
CA LEU A 75 -4.09 -4.93 10.85
C LEU A 75 -4.98 -5.21 12.07
N VAL A 76 -4.76 -4.47 13.16
CA VAL A 76 -5.54 -4.60 14.39
C VAL A 76 -7.02 -4.29 14.14
N ALA A 77 -7.33 -3.27 13.35
CA ALA A 77 -8.70 -2.91 12.96
C ALA A 77 -9.41 -4.03 12.16
N MET A 78 -8.67 -4.86 11.43
CA MET A 78 -9.18 -6.06 10.76
C MET A 78 -9.28 -7.27 11.71
N GLY A 79 -8.91 -7.14 12.99
CA GLY A 79 -8.89 -8.23 13.94
C GLY A 79 -7.80 -9.26 13.68
N ILE A 80 -6.68 -8.83 13.06
CA ILE A 80 -5.50 -9.68 12.86
C ILE A 80 -4.63 -9.59 14.11
N SER A 81 -4.25 -10.74 14.67
CA SER A 81 -3.29 -10.79 15.76
C SER A 81 -1.92 -10.32 15.29
N VAL A 82 -1.30 -9.46 16.10
CA VAL A 82 0.02 -8.87 15.84
C VAL A 82 1.03 -9.26 16.93
N SER A 83 0.81 -10.42 17.55
CA SER A 83 1.70 -11.00 18.56
C SER A 83 2.98 -11.53 17.93
N GLU A 84 4.09 -11.43 18.63
CA GLU A 84 5.36 -12.06 18.24
C GLU A 84 5.24 -13.59 18.15
N GLN A 85 4.37 -14.19 18.97
CA GLN A 85 4.06 -15.64 18.92
C GLN A 85 3.45 -16.06 17.57
N ASP A 86 2.82 -15.12 16.86
CA ASP A 86 2.25 -15.34 15.52
C ASP A 86 3.27 -15.07 14.39
N GLY A 87 4.57 -14.94 14.73
CA GLY A 87 5.67 -14.75 13.77
C GLY A 87 5.87 -13.30 13.31
N TRP A 88 5.36 -12.31 14.06
CA TRP A 88 5.66 -10.91 13.81
C TRP A 88 6.97 -10.48 14.47
N VAL A 89 7.80 -9.73 13.74
CA VAL A 89 8.97 -9.06 14.29
C VAL A 89 8.61 -7.60 14.57
N ARG A 90 8.79 -7.19 15.83
CA ARG A 90 8.54 -5.79 16.22
C ARG A 90 9.76 -4.93 15.92
N ASN A 91 9.50 -3.71 15.45
CA ASN A 91 10.52 -2.68 15.36
C ASN A 91 10.13 -1.45 16.21
N LYS A 92 11.16 -0.81 16.78
CA LYS A 92 11.02 0.30 17.72
C LYS A 92 10.95 1.67 17.04
N GLY A 93 11.38 1.75 15.78
CA GLY A 93 11.50 3.03 15.08
C GLY A 93 12.28 2.95 13.78
N LEU A 94 12.72 4.10 13.31
CA LEU A 94 13.63 4.24 12.19
C LEU A 94 15.04 4.47 12.67
N ARG A 95 16.02 3.80 12.05
CA ARG A 95 17.45 4.16 12.12
C ARG A 95 17.83 4.80 10.80
N ILE A 96 18.30 6.04 10.86
CA ILE A 96 18.69 6.80 9.67
C ILE A 96 20.21 6.97 9.65
N ILE A 97 20.82 6.59 8.54
CA ILE A 97 22.25 6.73 8.27
C ILE A 97 22.43 7.75 7.14
N GLY A 98 23.31 8.72 7.32
CA GLY A 98 23.62 9.69 6.28
C GLY A 98 24.56 10.79 6.75
N ALA A 99 25.35 11.36 5.84
CA ALA A 99 26.36 12.40 6.13
C ALA A 99 27.31 12.04 7.30
N GLY A 100 27.68 10.76 7.42
CA GLY A 100 28.51 10.24 8.51
C GLY A 100 27.82 10.20 9.88
N GLN A 101 26.52 10.42 9.96
CA GLN A 101 25.71 10.36 11.17
C GLN A 101 24.86 9.09 11.20
N ARG A 102 24.62 8.57 12.41
CA ARG A 102 23.66 7.51 12.70
C ARG A 102 22.68 8.03 13.75
N LEU A 103 21.40 7.99 13.45
CA LEU A 103 20.35 8.49 14.33
C LEU A 103 19.25 7.46 14.48
N GLU A 104 18.94 7.09 15.72
CA GLU A 104 17.81 6.24 16.06
C GLU A 104 16.63 7.11 16.50
N LEU A 105 15.50 6.91 15.86
CA LEU A 105 14.26 7.65 16.07
C LEU A 105 13.17 6.66 16.47
N PRO A 106 12.89 6.51 17.77
CA PRO A 106 11.75 5.71 18.22
C PRO A 106 10.45 6.22 17.62
N TRP A 107 9.49 5.30 17.38
CA TRP A 107 8.16 5.70 16.97
C TRP A 107 7.55 6.65 18.01
N PRO A 108 6.81 7.69 17.57
CA PRO A 108 6.19 8.62 18.51
C PRO A 108 5.11 7.92 19.34
N GLU A 109 5.01 8.28 20.60
CA GLU A 109 3.88 7.89 21.44
C GLU A 109 2.64 8.72 21.04
N LEU A 110 1.65 8.05 20.46
CA LEU A 110 0.42 8.65 19.96
C LEU A 110 -0.79 7.88 20.48
N SER A 111 -1.89 8.58 20.69
CA SER A 111 -3.15 7.96 21.09
C SER A 111 -3.82 7.18 19.96
N SER A 112 -3.58 7.60 18.70
CA SER A 112 -4.20 7.05 17.50
C SER A 112 -3.44 5.88 16.88
N TYR A 113 -2.19 5.61 17.32
CA TYR A 113 -1.32 4.59 16.73
C TYR A 113 -0.54 3.84 17.81
N PRO A 114 -0.23 2.54 17.62
CA PRO A 114 0.68 1.83 18.52
C PRO A 114 2.09 2.42 18.46
N GLY A 115 2.85 2.32 19.55
CA GLY A 115 4.22 2.82 19.64
C GLY A 115 5.27 1.90 19.03
N TYR A 116 4.90 1.04 18.07
CA TYR A 116 5.79 0.08 17.41
C TYR A 116 5.36 -0.17 15.96
N GLY A 117 6.31 -0.53 15.14
CA GLY A 117 6.09 -1.08 13.81
C GLY A 117 6.26 -2.60 13.80
N LEU A 118 6.07 -3.22 12.65
CA LEU A 118 6.19 -4.67 12.45
C LEU A 118 6.99 -4.98 11.19
N VAL A 119 7.53 -6.18 11.11
CA VAL A 119 8.10 -6.76 9.89
C VAL A 119 7.47 -8.12 9.66
N ARG A 120 7.12 -8.40 8.39
CA ARG A 120 6.65 -9.71 7.94
C ARG A 120 6.80 -9.86 6.44
N PRO A 121 7.32 -11.01 5.93
CA PRO A 121 7.42 -11.23 4.48
C PRO A 121 6.07 -11.09 3.78
N ARG A 122 6.08 -10.45 2.59
CA ARG A 122 4.86 -10.27 1.78
C ARG A 122 4.22 -11.58 1.31
N THR A 123 5.01 -12.65 1.20
CA THR A 123 4.49 -13.99 0.93
C THR A 123 3.47 -14.42 1.96
N ASP A 124 3.73 -14.11 3.22
CA ASP A 124 2.90 -14.46 4.35
C ASP A 124 1.83 -13.39 4.63
N LEU A 125 2.20 -12.11 4.68
CA LEU A 125 1.28 -11.01 4.93
C LEU A 125 0.11 -10.98 3.94
N ASP A 126 0.39 -11.08 2.64
CA ASP A 126 -0.66 -11.00 1.62
C ASP A 126 -1.63 -12.19 1.71
N GLN A 127 -1.10 -13.39 1.98
CA GLN A 127 -1.93 -14.58 2.21
C GLN A 127 -2.81 -14.41 3.45
N MET A 128 -2.25 -13.93 4.56
CA MET A 128 -2.98 -13.67 5.80
C MET A 128 -4.16 -12.71 5.57
N LEU A 129 -3.92 -11.60 4.88
CA LEU A 129 -4.95 -10.62 4.55
C LEU A 129 -6.05 -11.22 3.67
N ALA A 130 -5.67 -12.01 2.65
CA ALA A 130 -6.62 -12.67 1.76
C ALA A 130 -7.48 -13.71 2.51
N ARG A 131 -6.87 -14.53 3.38
CA ARG A 131 -7.61 -15.51 4.21
C ARG A 131 -8.51 -14.79 5.23
N ARG A 132 -8.08 -13.64 5.77
CA ARG A 132 -8.92 -12.83 6.66
C ARG A 132 -10.18 -12.30 5.95
N ALA A 133 -10.05 -11.89 4.68
CA ALA A 133 -11.19 -11.51 3.86
C ALA A 133 -12.13 -12.70 3.58
N GLN A 134 -11.59 -13.90 3.31
CA GLN A 134 -12.40 -15.12 3.15
C GLN A 134 -13.15 -15.49 4.45
N GLN A 135 -12.50 -15.37 5.61
CA GLN A 135 -13.15 -15.61 6.90
C GLN A 135 -14.30 -14.63 7.17
N ALA A 136 -14.25 -13.43 6.60
CA ALA A 136 -15.33 -12.45 6.66
C ALA A 136 -16.49 -12.75 5.68
N GLY A 137 -16.33 -13.72 4.77
CA GLY A 137 -17.33 -14.14 3.80
C GLY A 137 -17.01 -13.80 2.34
N ALA A 138 -15.87 -13.17 2.02
CA ALA A 138 -15.48 -12.94 0.65
C ALA A 138 -15.07 -14.25 -0.06
N ARG A 139 -15.50 -14.41 -1.31
CA ARG A 139 -15.05 -15.52 -2.17
C ARG A 139 -13.70 -15.15 -2.80
N LEU A 140 -12.72 -16.05 -2.80
CA LEU A 140 -11.42 -15.86 -3.44
C LEU A 140 -11.18 -16.95 -4.47
N LEU A 141 -10.91 -16.56 -5.70
CA LEU A 141 -10.42 -17.43 -6.77
C LEU A 141 -8.97 -17.07 -7.07
N GLU A 142 -8.09 -18.03 -6.89
CA GLU A 142 -6.67 -17.95 -7.18
C GLU A 142 -6.35 -18.50 -8.56
N GLY A 143 -5.26 -18.04 -9.19
CA GLY A 143 -4.88 -18.47 -10.55
C GLY A 143 -5.68 -17.78 -11.66
N ILE A 144 -6.53 -16.79 -11.33
CA ILE A 144 -7.43 -16.13 -12.26
C ILE A 144 -6.80 -14.84 -12.80
N THR A 145 -6.38 -14.83 -14.04
CA THR A 145 -5.79 -13.66 -14.68
C THR A 145 -6.85 -12.82 -15.40
N VAL A 146 -7.25 -11.70 -14.82
CA VAL A 146 -8.13 -10.73 -15.49
C VAL A 146 -7.39 -10.07 -16.65
N THR A 147 -8.01 -10.14 -17.85
CA THR A 147 -7.42 -9.65 -19.10
C THR A 147 -8.04 -8.35 -19.58
N GLY A 148 -9.31 -8.08 -19.24
CA GLY A 148 -10.00 -6.87 -19.68
C GLY A 148 -11.36 -6.63 -19.01
N PRO A 149 -11.96 -5.45 -19.28
CA PRO A 149 -13.30 -5.10 -18.81
C PRO A 149 -14.40 -5.67 -19.70
N VAL A 150 -15.57 -5.93 -19.12
CA VAL A 150 -16.84 -6.10 -19.83
C VAL A 150 -17.59 -4.79 -19.72
N LEU A 151 -17.90 -4.17 -20.85
CA LEU A 151 -18.54 -2.86 -20.90
C LEU A 151 -20.02 -2.97 -21.33
N ASP A 152 -20.85 -2.13 -20.76
CA ASP A 152 -22.18 -1.84 -21.27
C ASP A 152 -22.05 -1.01 -22.56
N GLU A 153 -22.54 -1.50 -23.68
CA GLU A 153 -22.33 -0.91 -25.01
C GLU A 153 -22.89 0.51 -25.12
N ARG A 154 -23.99 0.79 -24.42
CA ARG A 154 -24.67 2.08 -24.47
C ARG A 154 -24.02 3.17 -23.64
N THR A 155 -23.47 2.79 -22.48
CA THR A 155 -22.96 3.75 -21.48
C THR A 155 -21.43 3.73 -21.35
N GLY A 156 -20.77 2.71 -21.87
CA GLY A 156 -19.35 2.46 -21.66
C GLY A 156 -18.99 2.15 -20.18
N ARG A 157 -20.00 1.85 -19.36
CA ARG A 157 -19.78 1.49 -17.95
C ARG A 157 -19.28 0.07 -17.85
N ILE A 158 -18.28 -0.16 -16.99
CA ILE A 158 -17.81 -1.52 -16.67
C ILE A 158 -18.90 -2.26 -15.87
N THR A 159 -19.22 -3.48 -16.29
CA THR A 159 -20.24 -4.36 -15.70
C THR A 159 -19.69 -5.72 -15.32
N GLY A 160 -18.41 -5.96 -15.59
CA GLY A 160 -17.74 -7.21 -15.30
C GLY A 160 -16.30 -7.19 -15.79
N VAL A 161 -15.66 -8.33 -15.71
CA VAL A 161 -14.30 -8.57 -16.20
C VAL A 161 -14.22 -9.87 -16.98
N VAL A 162 -13.30 -9.93 -17.96
CA VAL A 162 -12.91 -11.15 -18.64
C VAL A 162 -11.62 -11.66 -18.01
N SER A 163 -11.54 -12.95 -17.78
CA SER A 163 -10.35 -13.64 -17.32
C SER A 163 -9.87 -14.66 -18.31
N LYS A 164 -8.59 -14.99 -18.23
CA LYS A 164 -8.00 -16.15 -18.88
C LYS A 164 -7.74 -17.21 -17.83
N GLU A 165 -8.31 -18.38 -18.02
CA GLU A 165 -8.21 -19.55 -17.14
C GLU A 165 -7.64 -20.76 -17.91
N ALA A 166 -7.42 -21.89 -17.22
CA ALA A 166 -6.85 -23.08 -17.82
C ALA A 166 -7.76 -23.70 -18.92
N ASP A 167 -9.07 -23.56 -18.76
CA ASP A 167 -10.13 -24.09 -19.63
C ASP A 167 -10.68 -23.05 -20.63
N GLY A 168 -10.10 -21.86 -20.70
CA GLY A 168 -10.47 -20.82 -21.65
C GLY A 168 -10.75 -19.44 -21.04
N GLU A 169 -11.48 -18.62 -21.77
CA GLU A 169 -11.93 -17.33 -21.28
C GLU A 169 -13.23 -17.46 -20.49
N ARG A 170 -13.30 -16.72 -19.37
CA ARG A 170 -14.49 -16.67 -18.53
C ARG A 170 -14.87 -15.23 -18.21
N THR A 171 -16.16 -14.98 -18.08
CA THR A 171 -16.71 -13.66 -17.76
C THR A 171 -17.32 -13.66 -16.37
N TYR A 172 -16.90 -12.71 -15.53
CA TYR A 172 -17.44 -12.44 -14.21
C TYR A 172 -18.16 -11.11 -14.22
N ARG A 173 -19.37 -11.02 -13.64
CA ARG A 173 -20.18 -9.82 -13.65
C ARG A 173 -20.47 -9.32 -12.25
N ALA A 174 -20.49 -7.98 -12.07
CA ALA A 174 -20.85 -7.36 -10.82
C ALA A 174 -21.43 -5.94 -11.01
N ARG A 175 -22.09 -5.45 -9.95
CA ARG A 175 -22.59 -4.07 -9.90
C ARG A 175 -21.46 -3.05 -9.83
N VAL A 176 -20.35 -3.40 -9.17
CA VAL A 176 -19.17 -2.55 -8.96
C VAL A 176 -17.90 -3.36 -9.19
N ILE A 177 -16.94 -2.76 -9.88
CA ILE A 177 -15.62 -3.37 -10.14
C ILE A 177 -14.53 -2.54 -9.45
N VAL A 178 -13.64 -3.21 -8.72
CA VAL A 178 -12.50 -2.62 -8.02
C VAL A 178 -11.20 -3.11 -8.64
N ALA A 179 -10.38 -2.19 -9.14
CA ALA A 179 -9.00 -2.46 -9.55
C ALA A 179 -8.07 -2.32 -8.34
N ALA A 180 -7.61 -3.46 -7.83
CA ALA A 180 -6.59 -3.62 -6.79
C ALA A 180 -5.39 -4.43 -7.30
N ASP A 181 -5.21 -4.46 -8.62
CA ASP A 181 -4.26 -5.28 -9.37
C ASP A 181 -2.83 -4.70 -9.44
N GLY A 182 -2.55 -3.75 -8.54
CA GLY A 182 -1.23 -3.22 -8.29
C GLY A 182 -0.76 -2.21 -9.34
N ASN A 183 0.54 -1.95 -9.36
CA ASN A 183 1.15 -0.88 -10.15
C ASN A 183 0.89 -0.99 -11.67
N SER A 184 0.89 -2.18 -12.23
CA SER A 184 0.63 -2.37 -13.68
C SER A 184 -0.82 -2.10 -14.05
N SER A 185 -1.75 -2.43 -13.17
CA SER A 185 -3.20 -2.27 -13.29
C SER A 185 -3.72 -2.35 -14.73
N ARG A 186 -3.73 -3.58 -15.26
CA ARG A 186 -4.19 -3.85 -16.65
C ARG A 186 -5.61 -3.35 -16.89
N LEU A 187 -6.46 -3.52 -15.87
CA LEU A 187 -7.85 -3.10 -15.95
C LEU A 187 -7.96 -1.56 -16.06
N SER A 188 -7.16 -0.82 -15.29
CA SER A 188 -7.12 0.64 -15.40
C SER A 188 -6.65 1.09 -16.78
N VAL A 189 -5.58 0.45 -17.31
CA VAL A 189 -5.06 0.77 -18.65
C VAL A 189 -6.10 0.47 -19.74
N ALA A 190 -6.79 -0.67 -19.66
CA ALA A 190 -7.86 -1.02 -20.59
C ALA A 190 -9.06 -0.05 -20.56
N MET A 191 -9.28 0.63 -19.42
CA MET A 191 -10.27 1.70 -19.25
C MET A 191 -9.73 3.09 -19.61
N GLY A 192 -8.51 3.21 -20.15
CA GLY A 192 -7.89 4.48 -20.54
C GLY A 192 -7.29 5.28 -19.39
N LEU A 193 -7.18 4.69 -18.21
CA LEU A 193 -6.62 5.34 -17.01
C LEU A 193 -5.12 5.08 -16.94
N LEU A 194 -4.33 5.96 -17.52
CA LEU A 194 -2.87 5.89 -17.52
C LEU A 194 -2.26 6.55 -16.29
N LYS A 195 -0.99 6.24 -16.02
CA LYS A 195 -0.22 6.97 -15.01
C LYS A 195 0.04 8.40 -15.48
N ARG A 196 0.11 9.31 -14.53
CA ARG A 196 0.41 10.73 -14.76
C ARG A 196 1.92 10.95 -14.70
N ASP A 197 2.45 11.64 -15.69
CA ASP A 197 3.89 11.96 -15.77
C ASP A 197 4.30 13.11 -14.84
N ASP A 198 3.32 13.93 -14.40
CA ASP A 198 3.54 15.03 -13.45
C ASP A 198 3.56 14.59 -11.98
N ARG A 199 3.47 13.28 -11.72
CA ARG A 199 3.39 12.70 -10.37
C ARG A 199 4.63 11.85 -10.06
N PRO A 200 4.98 11.72 -8.76
CA PRO A 200 6.11 10.90 -8.36
C PRO A 200 5.94 9.43 -8.73
N LEU A 201 7.02 8.86 -9.19
CA LEU A 201 7.18 7.42 -9.39
C LEU A 201 8.53 7.01 -8.81
N GLY A 202 8.55 5.99 -7.98
CA GLY A 202 9.77 5.34 -7.53
C GLY A 202 10.00 4.02 -8.26
N VAL A 203 11.24 3.58 -8.26
CA VAL A 203 11.64 2.21 -8.58
C VAL A 203 12.46 1.69 -7.41
N ALA A 204 12.13 0.50 -6.93
CA ALA A 204 12.86 -0.17 -5.87
C ALA A 204 13.33 -1.54 -6.33
N VAL A 205 14.50 -1.95 -5.86
CA VAL A 205 15.02 -3.32 -5.99
C VAL A 205 15.37 -3.86 -4.61
N ARG A 206 15.16 -5.18 -4.39
CA ARG A 206 15.49 -5.81 -3.12
C ARG A 206 15.83 -7.29 -3.28
N THR A 207 16.50 -7.82 -2.28
CA THR A 207 16.75 -9.24 -2.08
C THR A 207 16.84 -9.55 -0.59
N TYR A 208 17.09 -10.80 -0.23
CA TYR A 208 17.34 -11.21 1.15
C TYR A 208 18.70 -11.87 1.27
N TYR A 209 19.32 -11.68 2.43
CA TYR A 209 20.59 -12.28 2.79
C TYR A 209 20.48 -13.00 4.13
N GLN A 210 21.12 -14.15 4.27
CA GLN A 210 21.49 -14.67 5.59
C GLN A 210 22.42 -13.65 6.25
N SER A 211 22.05 -13.14 7.43
CA SER A 211 22.76 -12.03 8.04
C SER A 211 22.57 -12.00 9.56
N PRO A 212 23.61 -11.69 10.35
CA PRO A 212 23.48 -11.44 11.78
C PRO A 212 22.62 -10.18 12.09
N ARG A 213 22.26 -9.40 11.07
CA ARG A 213 21.33 -8.26 11.20
C ARG A 213 19.85 -8.66 11.15
N HIS A 214 19.54 -9.97 11.18
CA HIS A 214 18.17 -10.48 11.08
C HIS A 214 17.28 -10.12 12.26
N ASP A 215 17.84 -9.83 13.43
CA ASP A 215 17.16 -9.50 14.68
C ASP A 215 17.20 -7.99 15.02
N ASP A 216 17.66 -7.16 14.09
CA ASP A 216 17.67 -5.70 14.27
C ASP A 216 16.27 -5.16 14.47
N ASP A 217 16.04 -4.46 15.58
CA ASP A 217 14.75 -3.95 16.01
C ASP A 217 14.44 -2.52 15.52
N TYR A 218 15.22 -2.02 14.55
CA TYR A 218 14.97 -0.76 13.83
C TYR A 218 14.82 -1.00 12.33
N LEU A 219 13.91 -0.27 11.68
CA LEU A 219 13.90 -0.16 10.22
C LEU A 219 15.03 0.79 9.80
N GLU A 220 16.14 0.25 9.31
CA GLU A 220 17.31 1.02 8.96
C GLU A 220 17.23 1.58 7.54
N SER A 221 17.47 2.89 7.38
CA SER A 221 17.42 3.61 6.11
C SER A 221 18.70 4.40 5.89
N TRP A 222 19.32 4.23 4.71
CA TRP A 222 20.57 4.85 4.30
C TRP A 222 20.31 5.91 3.26
N LEU A 223 20.53 7.19 3.61
CA LEU A 223 20.36 8.34 2.73
C LEU A 223 21.57 8.62 1.84
N ASP A 224 22.73 8.06 2.16
CA ASP A 224 23.96 8.18 1.39
C ASP A 224 24.02 7.12 0.27
N LEU A 225 23.16 7.27 -0.74
CA LEU A 225 23.13 6.39 -1.90
C LEU A 225 23.90 7.07 -3.04
N TRP A 226 25.11 6.57 -3.33
CA TRP A 226 26.02 7.17 -4.29
C TRP A 226 26.19 6.33 -5.56
N ASP A 227 26.18 7.01 -6.72
CA ASP A 227 26.64 6.46 -7.98
C ASP A 227 27.84 7.29 -8.47
N GLY A 228 29.03 6.75 -8.29
CA GLY A 228 30.27 7.51 -8.41
C GLY A 228 30.36 8.62 -7.34
N ASP A 229 30.49 9.85 -7.78
CA ASP A 229 30.51 11.08 -6.97
C ASP A 229 29.12 11.74 -6.84
N ARG A 230 28.09 11.13 -7.43
CA ARG A 230 26.74 11.66 -7.48
C ARG A 230 25.87 11.05 -6.38
N LEU A 231 25.37 11.89 -5.47
CA LEU A 231 24.34 11.50 -4.51
C LEU A 231 22.98 11.36 -5.24
N LEU A 232 22.34 10.21 -5.08
CA LEU A 232 21.06 9.89 -5.71
C LEU A 232 19.88 10.23 -4.79
N PRO A 233 18.75 10.75 -5.32
CA PRO A 233 17.52 11.00 -4.55
C PRO A 233 16.78 9.68 -4.32
N GLY A 234 17.04 9.07 -3.19
CA GLY A 234 16.51 7.78 -2.78
C GLY A 234 17.13 7.35 -1.47
N TYR A 235 16.92 6.10 -1.11
CA TYR A 235 17.56 5.52 0.07
C TYR A 235 17.72 4.01 -0.10
N GLY A 236 18.75 3.45 0.57
CA GLY A 236 18.88 2.02 0.81
C GLY A 236 18.22 1.63 2.12
N TRP A 237 17.83 0.37 2.28
CA TRP A 237 17.31 -0.14 3.53
C TRP A 237 17.86 -1.50 3.89
N ILE A 238 17.91 -1.77 5.20
CA ILE A 238 18.26 -3.05 5.80
C ILE A 238 17.25 -3.30 6.92
N PHE A 239 16.39 -4.31 6.75
CA PHE A 239 15.35 -4.66 7.73
C PHE A 239 15.54 -6.12 8.18
N GLY A 240 15.65 -6.33 9.48
CA GLY A 240 15.72 -7.66 10.07
C GLY A 240 14.38 -8.38 9.95
N MET A 241 14.42 -9.65 9.52
CA MET A 241 13.21 -10.46 9.30
C MET A 241 12.91 -11.42 10.46
N GLY A 242 13.83 -11.55 11.43
CA GLY A 242 13.71 -12.43 12.59
C GLY A 242 13.93 -13.92 12.31
N ASP A 243 14.07 -14.32 11.08
CA ASP A 243 14.19 -15.72 10.62
C ASP A 243 15.63 -16.11 10.19
N GLY A 244 16.63 -15.33 10.57
CA GLY A 244 18.02 -15.48 10.12
C GLY A 244 18.33 -14.64 8.89
N THR A 245 17.34 -14.00 8.26
CA THR A 245 17.53 -13.19 7.05
C THR A 245 17.30 -11.70 7.29
N SER A 246 17.90 -10.87 6.42
CA SER A 246 17.61 -9.44 6.33
C SER A 246 17.09 -9.11 4.93
N ASN A 247 15.99 -8.35 4.85
CA ASN A 247 15.50 -7.74 3.61
C ASN A 247 16.34 -6.49 3.32
N VAL A 248 17.02 -6.51 2.20
CA VAL A 248 17.97 -5.45 1.81
C VAL A 248 17.61 -4.93 0.43
N GLY A 249 17.53 -3.62 0.29
CA GLY A 249 17.17 -3.03 -0.98
C GLY A 249 17.48 -1.54 -1.07
N LEU A 250 17.16 -0.97 -2.21
CA LEU A 250 17.23 0.47 -2.45
C LEU A 250 16.11 0.93 -3.37
N GLY A 251 15.77 2.22 -3.25
CA GLY A 251 14.78 2.86 -4.11
C GLY A 251 15.23 4.23 -4.59
N LEU A 252 14.88 4.57 -5.83
CA LEU A 252 15.11 5.87 -6.45
C LEU A 252 13.81 6.48 -6.95
N LEU A 253 13.77 7.82 -6.96
CA LEU A 253 12.65 8.61 -7.47
C LEU A 253 12.88 9.06 -8.90
N ASN A 254 11.80 9.20 -9.68
CA ASN A 254 11.82 9.71 -11.05
C ASN A 254 12.23 11.19 -11.19
N THR A 255 12.45 11.90 -10.08
CA THR A 255 13.09 13.22 -10.07
C THR A 255 14.60 13.17 -10.25
N SER A 256 15.20 11.97 -10.18
CA SER A 256 16.60 11.75 -10.49
C SER A 256 16.84 11.76 -12.00
N ALA A 257 17.84 12.49 -12.47
CA ALA A 257 18.30 12.37 -13.85
C ALA A 257 18.95 10.98 -14.14
N ALA A 258 19.25 10.17 -13.11
CA ALA A 258 19.69 8.79 -13.25
C ALA A 258 18.52 7.79 -13.42
N PHE A 259 17.28 8.22 -13.17
CA PHE A 259 16.10 7.36 -13.27
C PHE A 259 15.96 6.82 -14.71
N GLY A 260 15.79 5.50 -14.85
CA GLY A 260 15.70 4.84 -16.16
C GLY A 260 17.05 4.59 -16.87
N HIS A 261 18.15 5.18 -16.37
CA HIS A 261 19.50 4.98 -16.92
C HIS A 261 20.43 4.22 -15.96
N THR A 262 20.00 3.98 -14.72
CA THR A 262 20.78 3.28 -13.70
C THR A 262 20.51 1.77 -13.75
N ASP A 263 21.58 0.96 -13.74
CA ASP A 263 21.47 -0.45 -13.40
C ASP A 263 21.28 -0.60 -11.89
N TYR A 264 20.02 -0.75 -11.47
CA TYR A 264 19.65 -0.85 -10.06
C TYR A 264 20.24 -2.08 -9.38
N HIS A 265 20.46 -3.18 -10.12
CA HIS A 265 21.07 -4.39 -9.58
C HIS A 265 22.56 -4.17 -9.31
N ALA A 266 23.27 -3.53 -10.23
CA ALA A 266 24.68 -3.16 -10.04
C ALA A 266 24.84 -2.13 -8.91
N LEU A 267 23.93 -1.14 -8.84
CA LEU A 267 23.92 -0.15 -7.76
C LEU A 267 23.73 -0.78 -6.39
N LEU A 268 22.79 -1.74 -6.26
CA LEU A 268 22.55 -2.48 -5.01
C LEU A 268 23.81 -3.24 -4.59
N ARG A 269 24.43 -4.01 -5.49
CA ARG A 269 25.67 -4.74 -5.19
C ARG A 269 26.80 -3.81 -4.78
N LYS A 270 26.99 -2.69 -5.49
CA LYS A 270 28.00 -1.70 -5.18
C LYS A 270 27.81 -1.07 -3.81
N TRP A 271 26.55 -0.71 -3.46
CA TRP A 271 26.23 -0.17 -2.15
C TRP A 271 26.51 -1.18 -1.04
N LEU A 272 26.11 -2.44 -1.23
CA LEU A 272 26.33 -3.52 -0.25
C LEU A 272 27.81 -3.89 -0.08
N ALA A 273 28.61 -3.79 -1.14
CA ALA A 273 30.05 -4.03 -1.07
C ALA A 273 30.79 -3.03 -0.16
N GLY A 274 30.17 -1.87 0.12
CA GLY A 274 30.68 -0.89 1.09
C GLY A 274 30.22 -1.14 2.54
N MET A 275 29.43 -2.19 2.82
CA MET A 275 28.98 -2.51 4.16
C MET A 275 30.02 -3.34 4.92
N PRO A 276 30.00 -3.36 6.26
CA PRO A 276 30.86 -4.21 7.06
C PRO A 276 30.75 -5.68 6.63
N ALA A 277 31.90 -6.34 6.44
CA ALA A 277 31.94 -7.72 5.96
C ALA A 277 31.21 -8.70 6.90
N GLU A 278 31.24 -8.42 8.20
CA GLU A 278 30.55 -9.20 9.23
C GLU A 278 29.03 -9.18 9.11
N TRP A 279 28.44 -8.27 8.33
CA TRP A 279 26.99 -8.27 8.06
C TRP A 279 26.57 -9.35 7.06
N GLY A 280 27.53 -9.93 6.34
CA GLY A 280 27.30 -11.09 5.50
C GLY A 280 26.52 -10.82 4.20
N PHE A 281 26.50 -9.60 3.68
CA PHE A 281 25.82 -9.27 2.41
C PHE A 281 26.62 -9.68 1.18
N THR A 282 26.93 -10.98 1.09
CA THR A 282 27.71 -11.60 -0.01
C THR A 282 26.82 -12.43 -0.92
N GLU A 283 27.30 -12.76 -2.13
CA GLU A 283 26.53 -13.57 -3.07
C GLU A 283 26.20 -14.98 -2.52
N GLU A 284 27.10 -15.56 -1.70
CA GLU A 284 26.92 -16.87 -1.04
C GLU A 284 25.76 -16.84 -0.04
N ASN A 285 25.58 -15.72 0.65
CA ASN A 285 24.55 -15.55 1.67
C ASN A 285 23.23 -15.05 1.10
N ARG A 286 23.17 -14.71 -0.20
CA ARG A 286 21.96 -14.26 -0.85
C ARG A 286 20.96 -15.41 -1.02
N THR A 287 19.78 -15.29 -0.43
CA THR A 287 18.77 -16.36 -0.41
C THR A 287 17.76 -16.25 -1.54
N GLN A 288 17.64 -15.08 -2.18
CA GLN A 288 16.70 -14.84 -3.27
C GLN A 288 17.31 -13.98 -4.39
N PRO A 289 16.83 -14.08 -5.64
CA PRO A 289 17.24 -13.18 -6.70
C PRO A 289 16.85 -11.73 -6.41
N ILE A 290 17.66 -10.77 -6.88
CA ILE A 290 17.30 -9.35 -6.84
C ILE A 290 16.09 -9.13 -7.74
N ARG A 291 15.03 -8.53 -7.20
CA ARG A 291 13.79 -8.24 -7.91
C ARG A 291 13.43 -6.76 -7.77
N GLY A 292 12.82 -6.19 -8.80
CA GLY A 292 12.41 -4.79 -8.82
C GLY A 292 10.92 -4.60 -8.99
N ALA A 293 10.43 -3.46 -8.48
CA ALA A 293 9.06 -2.99 -8.69
C ALA A 293 9.01 -1.46 -8.76
N ALA A 294 8.03 -0.95 -9.49
CA ALA A 294 7.70 0.46 -9.47
C ALA A 294 6.77 0.78 -8.28
N LEU A 295 6.94 1.97 -7.72
CA LEU A 295 6.20 2.54 -6.60
C LEU A 295 5.37 3.73 -7.10
N PRO A 296 4.08 3.56 -7.40
CA PRO A 296 3.22 4.62 -7.89
C PRO A 296 2.77 5.52 -6.74
N MET A 297 3.29 6.75 -6.68
CA MET A 297 3.17 7.63 -5.50
C MET A 297 2.24 8.81 -5.72
N GLY A 298 1.67 9.32 -4.64
CA GLY A 298 1.04 10.64 -4.56
C GLY A 298 -0.10 10.86 -5.54
N PHE A 299 -0.91 9.82 -5.77
CA PHE A 299 -2.02 9.79 -6.73
C PHE A 299 -1.56 9.90 -8.18
N ASN A 300 -0.57 9.09 -8.58
CA ASN A 300 -0.07 9.12 -9.94
C ASN A 300 -0.96 8.44 -10.98
N ARG A 301 -2.12 7.93 -10.58
CA ARG A 301 -3.18 7.47 -11.49
C ARG A 301 -4.54 7.98 -11.02
N THR A 302 -5.13 8.84 -11.81
CA THR A 302 -6.44 9.46 -11.58
C THR A 302 -7.23 9.53 -12.89
N PRO A 303 -8.57 9.61 -12.81
CA PRO A 303 -9.41 9.64 -11.61
C PRO A 303 -9.54 8.28 -10.92
N HIS A 304 -9.76 8.27 -9.60
CA HIS A 304 -9.91 7.03 -8.84
C HIS A 304 -11.30 6.36 -9.00
N TYR A 305 -12.24 7.05 -9.65
CA TYR A 305 -13.51 6.53 -10.12
C TYR A 305 -13.70 6.86 -11.60
N HIS A 306 -14.01 5.84 -12.40
CA HIS A 306 -14.33 6.03 -13.81
C HIS A 306 -15.34 4.99 -14.30
N ARG A 307 -16.56 5.45 -14.67
CA ARG A 307 -17.59 4.60 -15.29
C ARG A 307 -17.82 3.25 -14.61
N GLY A 308 -17.92 3.23 -13.28
CA GLY A 308 -18.14 2.01 -12.49
C GLY A 308 -16.90 1.26 -12.07
N LEU A 309 -15.70 1.66 -12.52
CA LEU A 309 -14.41 1.18 -12.03
C LEU A 309 -13.90 2.09 -10.91
N LEU A 310 -13.41 1.48 -9.82
CA LEU A 310 -12.77 2.18 -8.69
C LEU A 310 -11.34 1.66 -8.52
N LEU A 311 -10.39 2.58 -8.29
CA LEU A 311 -8.98 2.25 -8.14
C LEU A 311 -8.56 2.34 -6.67
N VAL A 312 -7.81 1.35 -6.19
CA VAL A 312 -7.34 1.29 -4.79
C VAL A 312 -5.90 0.82 -4.69
N GLY A 313 -5.16 1.30 -3.69
CA GLY A 313 -3.76 0.97 -3.48
C GLY A 313 -2.86 1.39 -4.65
N ASP A 314 -1.88 0.57 -5.02
CA ASP A 314 -0.95 0.86 -6.12
C ASP A 314 -1.66 1.07 -7.47
N ALA A 315 -2.83 0.45 -7.69
CA ALA A 315 -3.61 0.66 -8.91
C ALA A 315 -4.09 2.11 -9.03
N GLY A 316 -4.34 2.80 -7.91
CA GLY A 316 -4.68 4.21 -7.82
C GLY A 316 -3.49 5.14 -7.52
N GLY A 317 -2.26 4.62 -7.49
CA GLY A 317 -1.07 5.43 -7.20
C GLY A 317 -1.00 5.93 -5.75
N MET A 318 -1.42 5.12 -4.78
CA MET A 318 -1.62 5.54 -3.39
C MET A 318 -0.41 5.33 -2.47
N VAL A 319 0.78 5.11 -3.02
CA VAL A 319 2.00 5.02 -2.22
C VAL A 319 2.35 6.40 -1.66
N ASN A 320 2.76 6.44 -0.39
CA ASN A 320 3.20 7.65 0.29
C ASN A 320 4.40 8.27 -0.43
N PRO A 321 4.30 9.52 -0.91
CA PRO A 321 5.38 10.16 -1.66
C PRO A 321 6.60 10.53 -0.82
N PHE A 322 6.48 10.58 0.51
CA PHE A 322 7.61 10.94 1.38
C PHE A 322 8.61 9.79 1.59
N ASN A 323 8.10 8.57 1.82
CA ASN A 323 8.93 7.45 2.27
C ASN A 323 8.72 6.15 1.46
N GLY A 324 7.81 6.13 0.49
CA GLY A 324 7.54 4.94 -0.32
C GLY A 324 6.67 3.88 0.39
N GLU A 325 6.08 4.17 1.55
CA GLU A 325 5.18 3.26 2.22
C GLU A 325 3.89 3.05 1.41
N GLY A 326 3.58 1.80 1.08
CA GLY A 326 2.40 1.45 0.30
C GLY A 326 1.36 0.64 1.07
N ILE A 327 1.78 -0.25 1.99
CA ILE A 327 0.88 -1.24 2.61
C ILE A 327 -0.19 -0.56 3.47
N ALA A 328 0.18 0.35 4.37
CA ALA A 328 -0.76 1.05 5.23
C ALA A 328 -1.79 1.85 4.42
N TYR A 329 -1.33 2.59 3.41
CA TYR A 329 -2.21 3.38 2.54
C TYR A 329 -3.09 2.51 1.65
N ALA A 330 -2.60 1.34 1.23
CA ALA A 330 -3.40 0.36 0.50
C ALA A 330 -4.55 -0.18 1.38
N MET A 331 -4.28 -0.50 2.64
CA MET A 331 -5.29 -0.98 3.58
C MET A 331 -6.31 0.11 3.94
N GLU A 332 -5.84 1.29 4.32
CA GLU A 332 -6.72 2.41 4.70
C GLU A 332 -7.60 2.90 3.53
N SER A 333 -7.02 3.01 2.32
CA SER A 333 -7.81 3.35 1.12
C SER A 333 -8.82 2.26 0.77
N GLY A 334 -8.50 0.99 1.05
CA GLY A 334 -9.42 -0.13 0.93
C GLY A 334 -10.63 -0.01 1.85
N GLU A 335 -10.42 0.41 3.09
CA GLU A 335 -11.50 0.68 4.04
C GLU A 335 -12.37 1.87 3.61
N ILE A 336 -11.75 2.99 3.17
CA ILE A 336 -12.47 4.17 2.64
C ILE A 336 -13.33 3.77 1.43
N LEU A 337 -12.77 2.97 0.52
CA LEU A 337 -13.48 2.47 -0.66
C LEU A 337 -14.64 1.58 -0.28
N ALA A 338 -14.45 0.64 0.64
CA ALA A 338 -15.50 -0.27 1.09
C ALA A 338 -16.69 0.50 1.69
N ARG A 339 -16.43 1.48 2.57
CA ARG A 339 -17.49 2.35 3.13
C ARG A 339 -18.26 3.09 2.01
N THR A 340 -17.57 3.61 1.00
CA THR A 340 -18.20 4.27 -0.14
C THR A 340 -19.09 3.32 -0.93
N ILE A 341 -18.62 2.09 -1.22
CA ILE A 341 -19.39 1.09 -1.96
C ILE A 341 -20.63 0.64 -1.17
N VAL A 342 -20.50 0.39 0.14
CA VAL A 342 -21.64 0.03 1.01
C VAL A 342 -22.72 1.11 0.96
N GLN A 343 -22.33 2.38 1.12
CA GLN A 343 -23.27 3.50 1.02
C GLN A 343 -23.91 3.61 -0.37
N ALA A 344 -23.16 3.34 -1.43
CA ALA A 344 -23.64 3.38 -2.79
C ALA A 344 -24.66 2.27 -3.08
N LEU A 345 -24.34 1.02 -2.69
CA LEU A 345 -25.17 -0.15 -2.95
C LEU A 345 -26.45 -0.20 -2.11
N ALA A 346 -26.50 0.55 -0.99
CA ALA A 346 -27.72 0.77 -0.22
C ALA A 346 -28.75 1.68 -0.93
N ARG A 347 -28.41 2.33 -2.06
CA ARG A 347 -29.33 3.18 -2.82
C ARG A 347 -30.20 2.36 -3.77
N ALA A 348 -31.49 2.70 -3.83
CA ALA A 348 -32.42 1.99 -4.69
C ALA A 348 -32.25 2.33 -6.18
N ARG A 349 -31.86 3.58 -6.49
CA ARG A 349 -31.72 4.06 -7.87
C ARG A 349 -30.26 4.02 -8.33
N ARG A 350 -30.03 3.50 -9.54
CA ARG A 350 -28.69 3.44 -10.15
C ARG A 350 -28.02 4.82 -10.24
N SER A 351 -28.76 5.88 -10.56
CA SER A 351 -28.22 7.25 -10.61
C SER A 351 -27.70 7.75 -9.25
N GLU A 352 -28.33 7.34 -8.16
CA GLU A 352 -27.89 7.67 -6.80
C GLU A 352 -26.66 6.85 -6.42
N THR A 353 -26.63 5.56 -6.78
CA THR A 353 -25.45 4.70 -6.63
C THR A 353 -24.24 5.32 -7.32
N GLU A 354 -24.37 5.70 -8.58
CA GLU A 354 -23.28 6.32 -9.35
C GLU A 354 -22.79 7.63 -8.72
N ARG A 355 -23.71 8.47 -8.22
CA ARG A 355 -23.36 9.72 -7.53
C ARG A 355 -22.53 9.47 -6.26
N VAL A 356 -22.89 8.46 -5.48
CA VAL A 356 -22.14 8.10 -4.26
C VAL A 356 -20.77 7.55 -4.63
N LEU A 357 -20.66 6.64 -5.62
CA LEU A 357 -19.38 6.12 -6.10
C LEU A 357 -18.47 7.23 -6.64
N ALA A 358 -19.01 8.19 -7.35
CA ALA A 358 -18.29 9.37 -7.85
C ALA A 358 -17.76 10.28 -6.72
N GLY A 359 -18.21 10.11 -5.50
CA GLY A 359 -17.70 10.78 -4.29
C GLY A 359 -16.38 10.17 -3.75
N TYR A 360 -16.00 8.98 -4.19
CA TYR A 360 -14.80 8.30 -3.69
C TYR A 360 -13.49 9.10 -3.89
N PRO A 361 -13.21 9.71 -5.07
CA PRO A 361 -12.03 10.55 -5.23
C PRO A 361 -11.98 11.69 -4.20
N ARG A 362 -13.13 12.27 -3.86
CA ARG A 362 -13.24 13.30 -2.82
C ARG A 362 -12.89 12.77 -1.45
N ALA A 363 -13.40 11.59 -1.08
CA ALA A 363 -13.08 10.96 0.21
C ALA A 363 -11.58 10.67 0.35
N LEU A 364 -10.90 10.26 -0.73
CA LEU A 364 -9.44 10.09 -0.77
C LEU A 364 -8.71 11.44 -0.66
N ALA A 365 -9.18 12.47 -1.35
CA ALA A 365 -8.61 13.81 -1.27
C ALA A 365 -8.75 14.41 0.14
N ASP A 366 -9.87 14.20 0.81
CA ASP A 366 -10.10 14.63 2.19
C ASP A 366 -9.17 13.88 3.18
N ALA A 367 -8.87 12.59 2.92
CA ALA A 367 -7.99 11.79 3.76
C ALA A 367 -6.49 12.07 3.55
N TYR A 368 -6.06 12.25 2.30
CA TYR A 368 -4.63 12.28 1.95
C TYR A 368 -4.21 13.44 1.06
N GLY A 369 -5.15 14.14 0.41
CA GLY A 369 -4.88 15.07 -0.68
C GLY A 369 -3.87 16.15 -0.31
N GLY A 370 -4.07 16.84 0.81
CA GLY A 370 -3.15 17.86 1.30
C GLY A 370 -1.78 17.29 1.68
N TYR A 371 -1.76 16.17 2.41
CA TYR A 371 -0.51 15.49 2.78
C TYR A 371 0.28 15.06 1.53
N TYR A 372 -0.38 14.47 0.54
CA TYR A 372 0.29 14.09 -0.71
C TYR A 372 0.73 15.29 -1.54
N ALA A 373 0.03 16.42 -1.48
CA ALA A 373 0.47 17.66 -2.14
C ALA A 373 1.80 18.16 -1.56
N VAL A 374 1.93 18.18 -0.21
CA VAL A 374 3.19 18.49 0.47
C VAL A 374 4.27 17.48 0.08
N GLY A 375 3.93 16.17 0.07
CA GLY A 375 4.86 15.11 -0.32
C GLY A 375 5.38 15.23 -1.74
N ARG A 376 4.54 15.60 -2.70
CA ARG A 376 4.97 15.86 -4.08
C ARG A 376 5.96 17.03 -4.18
N THR A 377 5.76 18.09 -3.38
CA THR A 377 6.71 19.20 -3.30
C THR A 377 8.01 18.74 -2.66
N PHE A 378 7.94 17.96 -1.59
CA PHE A 378 9.11 17.36 -0.95
C PHE A 378 9.92 16.50 -1.92
N VAL A 379 9.29 15.61 -2.71
CA VAL A 379 9.97 14.77 -3.71
C VAL A 379 10.74 15.62 -4.74
N LYS A 380 10.18 16.74 -5.20
CA LYS A 380 10.87 17.67 -6.09
C LYS A 380 12.09 18.31 -5.42
N ALA A 381 11.97 18.67 -4.15
CA ALA A 381 13.03 19.27 -3.37
C ALA A 381 14.21 18.30 -3.14
N ILE A 382 13.95 17.08 -2.70
CA ILE A 382 15.00 16.08 -2.48
C ILE A 382 15.63 15.56 -3.79
N GLY A 383 14.96 15.75 -4.92
CA GLY A 383 15.52 15.51 -6.24
C GLY A 383 16.74 16.39 -6.56
N GLN A 384 17.03 17.44 -5.74
CA GLN A 384 18.18 18.32 -5.89
C GLN A 384 19.32 17.89 -4.95
N PRO A 385 20.45 17.37 -5.48
CA PRO A 385 21.53 16.83 -4.63
C PRO A 385 22.15 17.83 -3.64
N ALA A 386 22.22 19.11 -4.00
CA ALA A 386 22.73 20.15 -3.12
C ALA A 386 21.84 20.36 -1.89
N LEU A 387 20.50 20.36 -2.10
CA LEU A 387 19.53 20.49 -1.02
C LEU A 387 19.52 19.24 -0.12
N MET A 388 19.60 18.05 -0.72
CA MET A 388 19.75 16.79 0.02
C MET A 388 20.97 16.80 0.94
N ARG A 389 22.15 17.13 0.41
CA ARG A 389 23.37 17.22 1.22
C ARG A 389 23.25 18.23 2.36
N PHE A 390 22.69 19.42 2.07
CA PHE A 390 22.46 20.43 3.08
C PHE A 390 21.51 19.95 4.16
N ALA A 391 20.37 19.41 3.77
CA ALA A 391 19.33 18.90 4.69
C ALA A 391 19.88 17.76 5.57
N THR A 392 20.54 16.76 4.98
CA THR A 392 21.13 15.63 5.72
C THR A 392 22.19 16.12 6.71
N LYS A 393 23.12 16.98 6.28
CA LYS A 393 24.19 17.49 7.13
C LYS A 393 23.67 18.30 8.33
N HIS A 394 22.64 19.13 8.14
CA HIS A 394 22.18 20.06 9.19
C HIS A 394 20.97 19.54 9.96
N ALA A 395 20.09 18.71 9.34
CA ALA A 395 18.93 18.17 10.04
C ALA A 395 19.30 17.02 10.98
N MET A 396 20.17 16.10 10.53
CA MET A 396 20.54 14.91 11.31
C MET A 396 21.24 15.23 12.63
N THR A 397 21.87 16.40 12.75
CA THR A 397 22.49 16.86 13.99
C THR A 397 21.49 17.43 15.01
N ARG A 398 20.20 17.52 14.66
CA ARG A 398 19.15 18.15 15.47
C ARG A 398 18.00 17.16 15.77
N PRO A 399 18.03 16.43 16.89
CA PRO A 399 17.03 15.38 17.19
C PRO A 399 15.58 15.87 17.15
N ALA A 400 15.30 17.11 17.58
CA ALA A 400 13.95 17.67 17.55
C ALA A 400 13.44 17.83 16.11
N LEU A 401 14.30 18.29 15.18
CA LEU A 401 13.95 18.41 13.76
C LEU A 401 13.74 17.03 13.12
N MET A 402 14.55 16.04 13.50
CA MET A 402 14.40 14.69 13.00
C MET A 402 13.15 13.98 13.55
N ARG A 403 12.75 14.24 14.79
CA ARG A 403 11.44 13.78 15.30
C ARG A 403 10.27 14.41 14.54
N PHE A 404 10.35 15.70 14.23
CA PHE A 404 9.37 16.36 13.37
C PHE A 404 9.36 15.72 11.95
N ALA A 405 10.53 15.51 11.36
CA ALA A 405 10.65 14.84 10.06
C ALA A 405 10.05 13.42 10.09
N LEU A 406 10.30 12.62 11.15
CA LEU A 406 9.71 11.30 11.31
C LEU A 406 8.17 11.37 11.31
N LYS A 407 7.57 12.25 12.13
CA LYS A 407 6.12 12.43 12.18
C LYS A 407 5.55 12.83 10.80
N MET A 408 6.24 13.72 10.09
CA MET A 408 5.84 14.14 8.74
C MET A 408 6.01 13.01 7.71
N LEU A 409 7.18 12.36 7.65
CA LEU A 409 7.48 11.34 6.64
C LEU A 409 6.59 10.10 6.78
N ALA A 410 6.30 9.69 8.01
CA ALA A 410 5.45 8.54 8.31
C ALA A 410 3.95 8.90 8.48
N ASN A 411 3.61 10.20 8.40
CA ASN A 411 2.24 10.69 8.63
C ASN A 411 1.67 10.20 9.98
N LEU A 412 2.46 10.32 11.03
CA LEU A 412 2.13 9.85 12.37
C LEU A 412 1.87 11.04 13.29
N THR A 413 0.61 11.46 13.38
CA THR A 413 0.16 12.59 14.21
C THR A 413 -1.21 12.30 14.83
N ASP A 414 -1.46 12.86 15.99
CA ASP A 414 -2.79 12.89 16.60
C ASP A 414 -3.55 14.17 16.21
N PRO A 415 -4.86 14.13 15.99
CA PRO A 415 -5.66 15.31 15.64
C PRO A 415 -5.61 16.44 16.68
N GLY A 416 -5.50 16.10 17.95
CA GLY A 416 -5.41 17.04 19.08
C GLY A 416 -4.07 17.03 19.80
N GLY A 417 -3.00 16.53 19.14
CA GLY A 417 -1.71 16.27 19.74
C GLY A 417 -0.87 17.53 20.03
N ASP A 418 0.43 17.34 20.16
CA ASP A 418 1.41 18.38 20.52
C ASP A 418 1.56 19.49 19.45
N ALA A 419 2.44 20.45 19.68
CA ALA A 419 2.70 21.53 18.72
C ALA A 419 3.22 21.02 17.38
N THR A 420 3.98 19.92 17.39
CA THR A 420 4.49 19.26 16.19
C THR A 420 3.37 18.64 15.38
N ASP A 421 2.42 17.95 16.04
CA ASP A 421 1.24 17.37 15.39
C ASP A 421 0.38 18.45 14.73
N ARG A 422 0.14 19.55 15.45
CA ARG A 422 -0.61 20.69 14.90
C ARG A 422 0.08 21.30 13.68
N LEU A 423 1.42 21.41 13.70
CA LEU A 423 2.18 21.93 12.57
C LEU A 423 2.09 21.00 11.35
N VAL A 424 2.31 19.70 11.50
CA VAL A 424 2.21 18.71 10.39
C VAL A 424 0.80 18.68 9.81
N ASN A 425 -0.22 18.66 10.68
CA ASN A 425 -1.62 18.67 10.26
C ASN A 425 -2.00 20.01 9.59
N GLY A 426 -1.44 21.14 10.07
CA GLY A 426 -1.63 22.46 9.49
C GLY A 426 -1.05 22.57 8.08
N LEU A 427 0.18 22.10 7.87
CA LEU A 427 0.82 22.08 6.55
C LEU A 427 0.00 21.28 5.54
N SER A 428 -0.54 20.15 5.95
CA SER A 428 -1.39 19.31 5.10
C SER A 428 -2.71 20.02 4.71
N LYS A 429 -3.28 20.84 5.60
CA LYS A 429 -4.52 21.59 5.34
C LYS A 429 -4.32 22.81 4.43
N LEU A 430 -3.13 23.42 4.48
CA LEU A 430 -2.80 24.60 3.65
C LEU A 430 -2.42 24.24 2.22
N ALA A 431 -2.10 22.99 1.95
CA ALA A 431 -1.78 22.56 0.60
C ALA A 431 -3.03 22.53 -0.30
N PRO A 432 -2.94 23.00 -1.56
CA PRO A 432 -4.07 22.97 -2.46
C PRO A 432 -4.55 21.53 -2.67
N ASN A 433 -5.86 21.33 -2.60
CA ASN A 433 -6.47 20.03 -2.88
C ASN A 433 -6.10 19.63 -4.33
N PRO A 434 -5.53 18.44 -4.55
CA PRO A 434 -5.28 17.98 -5.90
C PRO A 434 -6.61 17.58 -6.53
N GLU A 435 -7.03 18.29 -7.58
CA GLU A 435 -8.00 17.79 -8.54
C GLU A 435 -7.39 16.67 -9.40
#